data_534dac15d997a1049e90004c65ff997a
#
_entry.id   534dac15d997a1049e90004c65ff997a
#
_cell.length_a   1.000
_cell.length_b   1.000
_cell.length_c   1.000
_cell.angle_alpha   90.00
_cell.angle_beta   90.00
_cell.angle_gamma   90.00
#
_symmetry.space_group_name_H-M   'P 1'
#
loop_
_entity.id
_entity.type
_entity.pdbx_description
1 polymer ?
#
loop_
_entity_poly.entity_id
_entity_poly.type
_entity_poly.pdbx_seq_one_letter_code
_entity_poly.pdbx_strand_id
1 'polypeptide(L)'
;MNAPQKRNDFSNLTYADALARARALVPALRERAARAEEARRLLPETEADLHRTGLLRFAQPKRWGGMELDYLALFEVPVELGRGCASTAWSCANLAIHHWMLALYDERAQAEVWGENPDALIASGIAYPQGAARKVDGGYVISGYWNFSSGVDGAQWNMLAVTVKEGERAVDWRMCLVPKSEYEIVDDWQVLGMRGTGSKSVKVEDLFVPEYRALGMLLARGGADFPGAKSSPNPHYRIPLSGLGSHCIAGAAVGNALGAVELTAAAVRERSTSYTAARMREFQAVQLRVAAAGARADTARLVCRNDLLEAQAIAESGRAPTLEEKLRFKRNVAWAVGLCTEAVDTLHAMAGANGIYDRYPMQRLFRDAHSLGGHIGFSWDAQAAPWGLVTLGGDYAAPPML
;
A
#
# COMPACT_ATOMS: atom_id res chain seq x y z
N MET A 1 37.46 -8.62 10.35
CA MET A 1 36.48 -7.68 10.90
C MET A 1 36.16 -6.71 9.77
N ASN A 2 34.98 -6.84 9.12
CA ASN A 2 34.55 -5.87 8.10
C ASN A 2 34.25 -4.56 8.83
N ALA A 3 34.75 -3.44 8.30
CA ALA A 3 34.40 -2.12 8.79
C ALA A 3 32.88 -1.97 8.83
N PRO A 4 32.29 -1.32 9.85
CA PRO A 4 30.84 -1.13 9.92
C PRO A 4 30.43 -0.37 8.67
N GLN A 5 29.56 -0.98 7.87
CA GLN A 5 28.99 -0.37 6.68
C GLN A 5 28.31 0.93 7.12
N LYS A 6 28.71 2.06 6.56
CA LYS A 6 28.18 3.38 6.92
C LYS A 6 26.66 3.33 6.71
N ARG A 7 25.88 3.32 7.80
CA ARG A 7 24.41 3.26 7.74
C ARG A 7 23.90 4.49 7.01
N ASN A 8 23.07 4.30 5.99
CA ASN A 8 22.44 5.40 5.29
C ASN A 8 21.47 6.12 6.26
N ASP A 9 21.62 7.43 6.37
CA ASP A 9 20.74 8.30 7.16
C ASP A 9 19.95 9.18 6.19
N PHE A 10 18.63 9.05 6.23
CA PHE A 10 17.69 9.79 5.39
C PHE A 10 16.88 10.84 6.18
N SER A 11 17.19 11.05 7.45
CA SER A 11 16.43 11.91 8.38
C SER A 11 16.32 13.38 7.96
N ASN A 12 17.23 13.84 7.10
CA ASN A 12 17.25 15.20 6.55
C ASN A 12 16.51 15.35 5.22
N LEU A 13 16.00 14.25 4.64
CA LEU A 13 15.28 14.32 3.37
C LEU A 13 13.85 14.80 3.59
N THR A 14 13.41 15.65 2.66
CA THR A 14 12.09 16.26 2.67
C THR A 14 11.08 15.46 1.83
N TYR A 15 9.81 15.81 1.97
CA TYR A 15 8.75 15.32 1.11
C TYR A 15 9.04 15.56 -0.40
N ALA A 16 9.55 16.75 -0.75
CA ALA A 16 9.94 17.07 -2.12
C ALA A 16 11.07 16.19 -2.65
N ASP A 17 12.06 15.87 -1.80
CA ASP A 17 13.16 14.97 -2.14
C ASP A 17 12.65 13.55 -2.38
N ALA A 18 11.73 13.04 -1.55
CA ALA A 18 11.14 11.71 -1.74
C ALA A 18 10.40 11.61 -3.08
N LEU A 19 9.57 12.60 -3.41
CA LEU A 19 8.87 12.63 -4.71
C LEU A 19 9.83 12.75 -5.89
N ALA A 20 10.87 13.58 -5.80
CA ALA A 20 11.87 13.71 -6.86
C ALA A 20 12.61 12.38 -7.11
N ARG A 21 12.99 11.68 -6.02
CA ARG A 21 13.64 10.36 -6.11
C ARG A 21 12.71 9.30 -6.69
N ALA A 22 11.42 9.30 -6.31
CA ALA A 22 10.43 8.39 -6.89
C ALA A 22 10.24 8.63 -8.39
N ARG A 23 10.11 9.89 -8.83
CA ARG A 23 10.04 10.25 -10.25
C ARG A 23 11.25 9.82 -11.04
N ALA A 24 12.44 9.96 -10.48
CA ALA A 24 13.68 9.55 -11.13
C ALA A 24 13.77 8.04 -11.40
N LEU A 25 13.06 7.21 -10.62
CA LEU A 25 13.01 5.77 -10.85
C LEU A 25 12.00 5.34 -11.92
N VAL A 26 11.03 6.18 -12.31
CA VAL A 26 9.95 5.80 -13.25
C VAL A 26 10.46 5.17 -14.55
N PRO A 27 11.49 5.70 -15.26
CA PRO A 27 11.98 5.07 -16.47
C PRO A 27 12.49 3.63 -16.25
N ALA A 28 13.31 3.42 -15.22
CA ALA A 28 13.85 2.11 -14.89
C ALA A 28 12.76 1.12 -14.47
N LEU A 29 11.74 1.59 -13.73
CA LEU A 29 10.59 0.76 -13.33
C LEU A 29 9.76 0.34 -14.54
N ARG A 30 9.57 1.22 -15.54
CA ARG A 30 8.88 0.87 -16.81
C ARG A 30 9.61 -0.22 -17.57
N GLU A 31 10.92 -0.08 -17.69
CA GLU A 31 11.78 -1.06 -18.36
C GLU A 31 11.72 -2.43 -17.69
N ARG A 32 11.75 -2.46 -16.36
CA ARG A 32 11.82 -3.67 -15.55
C ARG A 32 10.45 -4.32 -15.29
N ALA A 33 9.35 -3.64 -15.58
CA ALA A 33 8.00 -4.07 -15.14
C ALA A 33 7.60 -5.47 -15.69
N ALA A 34 7.93 -5.80 -16.95
CA ALA A 34 7.66 -7.13 -17.50
C ALA A 34 8.48 -8.23 -16.81
N ARG A 35 9.75 -7.97 -16.51
CA ARG A 35 10.62 -8.90 -15.77
C ARG A 35 10.15 -9.10 -14.33
N ALA A 36 9.67 -8.04 -13.67
CA ALA A 36 9.10 -8.14 -12.32
C ALA A 36 7.82 -9.01 -12.31
N GLU A 37 6.97 -8.86 -13.34
CA GLU A 37 5.80 -9.70 -13.53
C GLU A 37 6.19 -11.18 -13.71
N GLU A 38 7.19 -11.47 -14.53
CA GLU A 38 7.70 -12.81 -14.81
C GLU A 38 8.32 -13.46 -13.56
N ALA A 39 9.11 -12.67 -12.81
CA ALA A 39 9.72 -13.09 -11.55
C ALA A 39 8.70 -13.26 -10.40
N ARG A 40 7.49 -12.73 -10.53
CA ARG A 40 6.43 -12.72 -9.50
C ARG A 40 6.92 -12.16 -8.14
N ARG A 41 7.79 -11.12 -8.19
CA ARG A 41 8.35 -10.44 -7.02
C ARG A 41 9.04 -9.13 -7.43
N LEU A 42 9.38 -8.31 -6.46
CA LEU A 42 10.31 -7.22 -6.71
C LEU A 42 11.64 -7.77 -7.22
N LEU A 43 12.18 -7.14 -8.26
CA LEU A 43 13.51 -7.49 -8.76
C LEU A 43 14.58 -7.01 -7.78
N PRO A 44 15.69 -7.76 -7.58
CA PRO A 44 16.78 -7.37 -6.69
C PRO A 44 17.34 -5.96 -6.98
N GLU A 45 17.47 -5.60 -8.25
CA GLU A 45 17.94 -4.28 -8.65
C GLU A 45 16.93 -3.16 -8.35
N THR A 46 15.63 -3.46 -8.36
CA THR A 46 14.57 -2.51 -7.97
C THR A 46 14.56 -2.32 -6.46
N GLU A 47 14.69 -3.39 -5.70
CA GLU A 47 14.80 -3.34 -4.23
C GLU A 47 16.05 -2.54 -3.81
N ALA A 48 17.20 -2.80 -4.46
CA ALA A 48 18.43 -2.04 -4.23
C ALA A 48 18.27 -0.54 -4.53
N ASP A 49 17.58 -0.17 -5.62
CA ASP A 49 17.29 1.22 -5.94
C ASP A 49 16.38 1.89 -4.91
N LEU A 50 15.35 1.19 -4.42
CA LEU A 50 14.44 1.69 -3.38
C LEU A 50 15.18 1.90 -2.05
N HIS A 51 16.08 0.97 -1.66
CA HIS A 51 16.94 1.13 -0.48
C HIS A 51 17.91 2.31 -0.65
N ARG A 52 18.63 2.39 -1.76
CA ARG A 52 19.60 3.45 -2.06
C ARG A 52 18.95 4.84 -2.05
N THR A 53 17.74 4.97 -2.50
CA THR A 53 16.97 6.22 -2.51
C THR A 53 16.27 6.53 -1.20
N GLY A 54 16.24 5.60 -0.23
CA GLY A 54 15.51 5.72 1.02
C GLY A 54 13.99 5.57 0.88
N LEU A 55 13.48 5.20 -0.29
CA LEU A 55 12.05 5.12 -0.56
C LEU A 55 11.34 3.93 0.11
N LEU A 56 12.05 3.08 0.82
CA LEU A 56 11.46 2.09 1.73
C LEU A 56 11.38 2.63 3.18
N ARG A 57 12.07 3.74 3.48
CA ARG A 57 12.22 4.31 4.83
C ARG A 57 11.59 5.70 4.97
N PHE A 58 10.77 6.15 4.02
CA PHE A 58 10.20 7.49 4.09
C PHE A 58 9.20 7.66 5.25
N ALA A 59 8.55 6.57 5.71
CA ALA A 59 7.64 6.58 6.85
C ALA A 59 8.29 6.09 8.17
N GLN A 60 9.57 5.67 8.14
CA GLN A 60 10.31 5.25 9.33
C GLN A 60 10.69 6.47 10.18
N PRO A 61 10.61 6.39 11.54
CA PRO A 61 10.99 7.48 12.43
C PRO A 61 12.43 7.96 12.20
N LYS A 62 12.64 9.29 12.30
CA LYS A 62 13.97 9.93 12.15
C LYS A 62 15.01 9.39 13.11
N ARG A 63 14.61 9.03 14.34
CA ARG A 63 15.51 8.44 15.33
C ARG A 63 16.17 7.13 14.89
N TRP A 64 15.59 6.46 13.90
CA TRP A 64 16.11 5.25 13.27
C TRP A 64 16.76 5.53 11.90
N GLY A 65 16.91 6.82 11.52
CA GLY A 65 17.49 7.26 10.25
C GLY A 65 16.52 7.25 9.07
N GLY A 66 15.22 7.13 9.31
CA GLY A 66 14.17 7.29 8.30
C GLY A 66 13.82 8.76 8.07
N MET A 67 12.98 9.04 7.06
CA MET A 67 12.57 10.41 6.73
C MET A 67 11.46 10.93 7.66
N GLU A 68 10.68 10.04 8.28
CA GLU A 68 9.51 10.37 9.13
C GLU A 68 8.57 11.38 8.45
N LEU A 69 8.28 11.15 7.18
CA LEU A 69 7.35 11.98 6.43
C LEU A 69 5.91 11.76 6.91
N ASP A 70 5.06 12.75 6.65
CA ASP A 70 3.65 12.71 6.97
C ASP A 70 2.90 11.58 6.21
N TYR A 71 1.66 11.32 6.63
CA TYR A 71 0.85 10.24 6.07
C TYR A 71 0.52 10.45 4.58
N LEU A 72 0.55 11.70 4.09
CA LEU A 72 0.36 11.99 2.68
C LEU A 72 1.46 11.38 1.80
N ALA A 73 2.70 11.24 2.31
CA ALA A 73 3.79 10.61 1.59
C ALA A 73 3.51 9.12 1.30
N LEU A 74 2.77 8.43 2.19
CA LEU A 74 2.35 7.03 1.99
C LEU A 74 1.45 6.84 0.77
N PHE A 75 0.81 7.89 0.30
CA PHE A 75 0.02 7.89 -0.94
C PHE A 75 0.81 8.44 -2.13
N GLU A 76 1.42 9.61 -2.00
CA GLU A 76 2.03 10.33 -3.11
C GLU A 76 3.31 9.68 -3.66
N VAL A 77 4.14 9.07 -2.80
CA VAL A 77 5.33 8.33 -3.27
C VAL A 77 4.92 7.11 -4.12
N PRO A 78 3.96 6.26 -3.69
CA PRO A 78 3.40 5.22 -4.55
C PRO A 78 2.72 5.73 -5.83
N VAL A 79 2.08 6.91 -5.83
CA VAL A 79 1.55 7.51 -7.07
C VAL A 79 2.67 7.72 -8.10
N GLU A 80 3.79 8.31 -7.69
CA GLU A 80 4.90 8.54 -8.62
C GLU A 80 5.53 7.21 -9.10
N LEU A 81 5.78 6.25 -8.20
CA LEU A 81 6.33 4.93 -8.58
C LEU A 81 5.38 4.14 -9.49
N GLY A 82 4.07 4.24 -9.24
CA GLY A 82 3.02 3.53 -10.01
C GLY A 82 2.96 3.94 -11.48
N ARG A 83 3.41 5.14 -11.83
CA ARG A 83 3.58 5.58 -13.23
C ARG A 83 4.58 4.72 -13.99
N GLY A 84 5.50 4.09 -13.27
CA GLY A 84 6.48 3.14 -13.84
C GLY A 84 6.01 1.68 -13.73
N CYS A 85 5.58 1.27 -12.53
CA CYS A 85 5.16 -0.10 -12.26
C CYS A 85 4.22 -0.15 -11.05
N ALA A 86 2.97 -0.53 -11.27
CA ALA A 86 1.94 -0.64 -10.22
C ALA A 86 2.33 -1.65 -9.13
N SER A 87 2.90 -2.80 -9.50
CA SER A 87 3.36 -3.82 -8.55
C SER A 87 4.46 -3.31 -7.63
N THR A 88 5.44 -2.56 -8.17
CA THR A 88 6.50 -1.94 -7.35
C THR A 88 5.93 -0.88 -6.41
N ALA A 89 5.01 -0.05 -6.89
CA ALA A 89 4.34 0.97 -6.08
C ALA A 89 3.55 0.36 -4.92
N TRP A 90 2.80 -0.70 -5.18
CA TRP A 90 2.04 -1.46 -4.19
C TRP A 90 2.94 -2.06 -3.11
N SER A 91 4.00 -2.75 -3.52
CA SER A 91 4.94 -3.36 -2.57
C SER A 91 5.66 -2.29 -1.75
N CYS A 92 6.09 -1.18 -2.37
CA CYS A 92 6.70 -0.06 -1.67
C CYS A 92 5.73 0.57 -0.65
N ALA A 93 4.45 0.78 -1.03
CA ALA A 93 3.42 1.30 -0.14
C ALA A 93 3.22 0.41 1.10
N ASN A 94 3.07 -0.90 0.88
CA ASN A 94 2.91 -1.86 1.98
C ASN A 94 4.14 -1.91 2.89
N LEU A 95 5.34 -2.05 2.32
CA LEU A 95 6.58 -2.10 3.11
C LEU A 95 6.81 -0.79 3.89
N ALA A 96 6.48 0.36 3.32
CA ALA A 96 6.66 1.66 3.97
C ALA A 96 5.63 1.92 5.08
N ILE A 97 4.35 1.57 4.91
CA ILE A 97 3.35 1.76 5.96
C ILE A 97 3.64 0.88 7.18
N HIS A 98 4.30 -0.27 6.99
CA HIS A 98 4.67 -1.11 8.12
C HIS A 98 5.78 -0.47 8.98
N HIS A 99 6.63 0.40 8.43
CA HIS A 99 7.51 1.24 9.24
C HIS A 99 6.72 2.23 10.10
N TRP A 100 5.69 2.88 9.54
CA TRP A 100 4.79 3.73 10.30
C TRP A 100 4.05 2.93 11.38
N MET A 101 3.57 1.72 11.06
CA MET A 101 2.91 0.84 12.02
C MET A 101 3.84 0.37 13.13
N LEU A 102 5.10 0.02 12.83
CA LEU A 102 6.06 -0.41 13.85
C LEU A 102 6.38 0.70 14.86
N ALA A 103 6.29 1.97 14.46
CA ALA A 103 6.44 3.09 15.39
C ALA A 103 5.36 3.11 16.50
N LEU A 104 4.23 2.41 16.31
CA LEU A 104 3.17 2.25 17.31
C LEU A 104 3.49 1.18 18.35
N TYR A 105 4.37 0.22 18.06
CA TYR A 105 4.76 -0.86 18.96
C TYR A 105 5.61 -0.38 20.14
N ASP A 106 5.72 -1.24 21.14
CA ASP A 106 6.68 -1.07 22.23
C ASP A 106 8.10 -0.78 21.69
N GLU A 107 8.85 0.05 22.40
CA GLU A 107 10.20 0.45 21.99
C GLU A 107 11.16 -0.74 21.85
N ARG A 108 10.95 -1.81 22.62
CA ARG A 108 11.74 -3.06 22.52
C ARG A 108 11.54 -3.71 21.16
N ALA A 109 10.31 -3.78 20.66
CA ALA A 109 10.02 -4.34 19.33
C ALA A 109 10.65 -3.49 18.21
N GLN A 110 10.61 -2.17 18.35
CA GLN A 110 11.28 -1.25 17.41
C GLN A 110 12.80 -1.45 17.43
N ALA A 111 13.41 -1.59 18.60
CA ALA A 111 14.85 -1.81 18.76
C ALA A 111 15.32 -3.16 18.19
N GLU A 112 14.52 -4.21 18.31
CA GLU A 112 14.82 -5.51 17.71
C GLU A 112 14.88 -5.46 16.19
N VAL A 113 13.94 -4.71 15.55
CA VAL A 113 13.88 -4.60 14.09
C VAL A 113 14.95 -3.63 13.58
N TRP A 114 14.95 -2.39 14.11
CA TRP A 114 15.77 -1.32 13.53
C TRP A 114 17.12 -1.11 14.19
N GLY A 115 17.30 -1.61 15.43
CA GLY A 115 18.56 -1.45 16.16
C GLY A 115 19.73 -2.17 15.48
N GLU A 116 19.50 -3.37 14.98
CA GLU A 116 20.51 -4.14 14.24
C GLU A 116 20.54 -3.76 12.75
N ASN A 117 19.36 -3.66 12.13
CA ASN A 117 19.22 -3.34 10.71
C ASN A 117 18.13 -2.29 10.46
N PRO A 118 18.46 -1.00 10.37
CA PRO A 118 17.48 0.05 10.08
C PRO A 118 16.84 -0.07 8.68
N ASP A 119 17.43 -0.85 7.79
CA ASP A 119 16.91 -1.15 6.45
C ASP A 119 16.02 -2.42 6.41
N ALA A 120 15.77 -3.06 7.57
CA ALA A 120 14.91 -4.24 7.65
C ALA A 120 13.50 -3.93 7.14
N LEU A 121 13.03 -4.75 6.21
CA LEU A 121 11.68 -4.65 5.65
C LEU A 121 10.70 -5.54 6.44
N ILE A 122 9.47 -5.07 6.49
CA ILE A 122 8.39 -5.72 7.22
C ILE A 122 7.23 -5.94 6.26
N ALA A 123 6.85 -7.19 6.01
CA ALA A 123 5.63 -7.55 5.29
C ALA A 123 4.45 -7.67 6.26
N SER A 124 3.26 -8.01 5.78
CA SER A 124 2.12 -8.29 6.65
C SER A 124 1.12 -9.30 6.09
N GLY A 125 0.40 -9.96 7.00
CA GLY A 125 -0.85 -10.66 6.76
C GLY A 125 -1.92 -10.05 7.67
N ILE A 126 -2.69 -9.06 7.18
CA ILE A 126 -3.58 -8.25 8.02
C ILE A 126 -5.00 -8.83 8.22
N ALA A 127 -5.32 -9.91 7.51
CA ALA A 127 -6.63 -10.54 7.62
C ALA A 127 -6.71 -11.37 8.92
N TYR A 128 -7.07 -10.74 10.02
CA TYR A 128 -7.13 -11.34 11.36
C TYR A 128 -7.95 -12.64 11.47
N PRO A 129 -8.99 -12.91 10.65
CA PRO A 129 -9.67 -14.21 10.69
C PRO A 129 -8.82 -15.39 10.20
N GLN A 130 -7.71 -15.11 9.49
CA GLN A 130 -6.79 -16.13 8.97
C GLN A 130 -5.78 -16.62 10.02
N GLY A 131 -5.70 -15.93 11.17
CA GLY A 131 -4.85 -16.29 12.28
C GLY A 131 -5.63 -16.46 13.58
N ALA A 132 -5.23 -17.44 14.37
CA ALA A 132 -5.72 -17.67 15.71
C ALA A 132 -4.60 -17.49 16.73
N ALA A 133 -4.95 -16.99 17.91
CA ALA A 133 -4.02 -16.87 19.04
C ALA A 133 -4.70 -17.27 20.34
N ARG A 134 -3.90 -17.83 21.25
CA ARG A 134 -4.28 -17.98 22.65
C ARG A 134 -3.31 -17.19 23.52
N LYS A 135 -3.83 -16.51 24.54
CA LYS A 135 -2.99 -15.81 25.50
C LYS A 135 -2.31 -16.83 26.43
N VAL A 136 -1.02 -16.62 26.66
CA VAL A 136 -0.21 -17.42 27.61
C VAL A 136 0.60 -16.47 28.48
N ASP A 137 1.31 -17.01 29.49
CA ASP A 137 2.20 -16.19 30.30
C ASP A 137 3.27 -15.51 29.44
N GLY A 138 3.41 -14.20 29.57
CA GLY A 138 4.37 -13.37 28.84
C GLY A 138 4.06 -13.10 27.37
N GLY A 139 2.95 -13.61 26.78
CA GLY A 139 2.65 -13.36 25.36
C GLY A 139 1.49 -14.17 24.79
N TYR A 140 1.67 -14.59 23.55
CA TYR A 140 0.66 -15.31 22.76
C TYR A 140 1.28 -16.50 22.04
N VAL A 141 0.52 -17.58 21.89
CA VAL A 141 0.85 -18.65 20.93
C VAL A 141 -0.07 -18.48 19.74
N ILE A 142 0.53 -18.35 18.56
CA ILE A 142 -0.20 -18.05 17.31
C ILE A 142 -0.04 -19.18 16.30
N SER A 143 -1.11 -19.41 15.52
CA SER A 143 -1.10 -20.28 14.34
C SER A 143 -2.00 -19.67 13.26
N GLY A 144 -1.65 -19.86 11.99
CA GLY A 144 -2.47 -19.36 10.88
C GLY A 144 -1.84 -19.54 9.51
N TYR A 145 -2.64 -19.19 8.52
CA TYR A 145 -2.27 -19.14 7.11
C TYR A 145 -2.81 -17.86 6.50
N TRP A 146 -1.91 -16.90 6.23
CA TRP A 146 -2.28 -15.58 5.74
C TRP A 146 -1.92 -15.43 4.27
N ASN A 147 -2.91 -15.08 3.45
CA ASN A 147 -2.73 -14.73 2.05
C ASN A 147 -2.29 -13.27 1.91
N PHE A 148 -1.75 -12.94 0.75
CA PHE A 148 -1.47 -11.56 0.32
C PHE A 148 -0.39 -10.83 1.10
N SER A 149 0.68 -11.53 1.54
CA SER A 149 1.83 -10.91 2.18
C SER A 149 2.75 -10.23 1.15
N SER A 150 2.37 -9.01 0.73
CA SER A 150 3.03 -8.26 -0.34
C SER A 150 4.48 -7.93 -0.01
N GLY A 151 5.42 -8.24 -0.93
CA GLY A 151 6.85 -7.98 -0.74
C GLY A 151 7.55 -8.91 0.25
N VAL A 152 6.92 -10.01 0.66
CA VAL A 152 7.42 -10.94 1.68
C VAL A 152 8.77 -11.57 1.34
N ASP A 153 9.09 -11.75 0.05
CA ASP A 153 10.37 -12.31 -0.38
C ASP A 153 11.57 -11.50 0.13
N GLY A 154 11.48 -10.16 0.09
CA GLY A 154 12.51 -9.23 0.55
C GLY A 154 12.43 -8.87 2.04
N ALA A 155 11.34 -9.22 2.72
CA ALA A 155 11.12 -8.83 4.11
C ALA A 155 11.89 -9.71 5.10
N GLN A 156 12.40 -9.09 6.18
CA GLN A 156 13.05 -9.76 7.32
C GLN A 156 12.05 -10.03 8.44
N TRP A 157 10.93 -9.34 8.46
CA TRP A 157 9.88 -9.45 9.47
C TRP A 157 8.50 -9.50 8.80
N ASN A 158 7.51 -9.99 9.54
CA ASN A 158 6.12 -10.01 9.12
C ASN A 158 5.19 -9.59 10.26
N MET A 159 4.20 -8.76 9.99
CA MET A 159 3.12 -8.41 10.90
C MET A 159 1.91 -9.29 10.60
N LEU A 160 1.63 -10.25 11.47
CA LEU A 160 0.56 -11.23 11.30
C LEU A 160 -0.60 -10.93 12.24
N ALA A 161 -1.77 -10.61 11.65
CA ALA A 161 -2.97 -10.32 12.41
C ALA A 161 -3.64 -11.60 12.88
N VAL A 162 -4.03 -11.64 14.15
CA VAL A 162 -4.65 -12.81 14.77
C VAL A 162 -5.88 -12.42 15.58
N THR A 163 -6.83 -13.36 15.68
CA THR A 163 -7.94 -13.31 16.63
C THR A 163 -7.55 -14.08 17.88
N VAL A 164 -7.53 -13.40 19.02
CA VAL A 164 -7.31 -14.04 20.34
C VAL A 164 -8.62 -14.66 20.81
N LYS A 165 -8.58 -15.94 21.16
CA LYS A 165 -9.75 -16.70 21.58
C LYS A 165 -9.63 -17.21 23.01
N GLU A 166 -10.76 -17.21 23.72
CA GLU A 166 -11.00 -17.97 24.95
C GLU A 166 -12.12 -18.99 24.65
N GLY A 167 -11.74 -20.26 24.50
CA GLY A 167 -12.61 -21.26 23.90
C GLY A 167 -12.97 -20.88 22.46
N GLU A 168 -14.28 -20.83 22.14
CA GLU A 168 -14.75 -20.41 20.81
C GLU A 168 -14.96 -18.88 20.67
N ARG A 169 -14.90 -18.14 21.78
CA ARG A 169 -15.19 -16.70 21.79
C ARG A 169 -13.94 -15.88 21.42
N ALA A 170 -14.08 -15.00 20.43
CA ALA A 170 -13.10 -13.96 20.14
C ALA A 170 -13.14 -12.90 21.27
N VAL A 171 -12.01 -12.64 21.91
CA VAL A 171 -11.88 -11.70 23.03
C VAL A 171 -10.99 -10.51 22.71
N ASP A 172 -10.05 -10.65 21.75
CA ASP A 172 -9.12 -9.58 21.38
C ASP A 172 -8.56 -9.83 19.95
N TRP A 173 -7.89 -8.83 19.38
CA TRP A 173 -7.21 -8.89 18.08
C TRP A 173 -5.82 -8.28 18.22
N ARG A 174 -4.82 -9.00 17.71
CA ARG A 174 -3.41 -8.59 17.78
C ARG A 174 -2.75 -8.60 16.41
N MET A 175 -1.81 -7.69 16.22
CA MET A 175 -0.87 -7.68 15.11
C MET A 175 0.48 -8.14 15.66
N CYS A 176 0.86 -9.38 15.38
CA CYS A 176 2.05 -10.04 15.92
C CYS A 176 3.24 -9.84 14.99
N LEU A 177 4.33 -9.31 15.51
CA LEU A 177 5.59 -9.10 14.78
C LEU A 177 6.45 -10.36 14.86
N VAL A 178 6.70 -11.00 13.71
CA VAL A 178 7.35 -12.31 13.57
C VAL A 178 8.58 -12.20 12.67
N PRO A 179 9.78 -12.65 13.09
CA PRO A 179 10.97 -12.66 12.23
C PRO A 179 10.89 -13.72 11.15
N LYS A 180 11.61 -13.51 10.05
CA LYS A 180 11.56 -14.39 8.85
C LYS A 180 11.91 -15.84 9.15
N SER A 181 12.73 -16.10 10.16
CA SER A 181 13.11 -17.46 10.57
C SER A 181 11.97 -18.27 11.21
N GLU A 182 10.85 -17.62 11.56
CA GLU A 182 9.74 -18.20 12.32
C GLU A 182 8.44 -18.33 11.52
N TYR A 183 8.46 -18.07 10.21
CA TYR A 183 7.34 -18.33 9.31
C TYR A 183 7.80 -18.96 8.01
N GLU A 184 6.89 -19.73 7.40
CA GLU A 184 7.05 -20.31 6.06
C GLU A 184 6.44 -19.39 5.01
N ILE A 185 7.14 -19.18 3.88
CA ILE A 185 6.59 -18.52 2.69
C ILE A 185 6.10 -19.60 1.73
N VAL A 186 4.81 -19.55 1.38
CA VAL A 186 4.19 -20.46 0.42
C VAL A 186 4.13 -19.79 -0.95
N ASP A 187 4.82 -20.35 -1.94
CA ASP A 187 4.89 -19.77 -3.31
C ASP A 187 3.63 -20.10 -4.14
N ASP A 188 2.51 -19.49 -3.75
CA ASP A 188 1.19 -19.65 -4.36
C ASP A 188 0.74 -18.43 -5.19
N TRP A 189 1.61 -17.40 -5.37
CA TRP A 189 1.26 -16.16 -6.05
C TRP A 189 1.20 -16.30 -7.58
N GLN A 190 0.12 -16.96 -8.08
CA GLN A 190 -0.15 -17.22 -9.50
C GLN A 190 -1.44 -16.49 -9.89
N VAL A 191 -1.34 -15.26 -10.35
CA VAL A 191 -2.44 -14.30 -10.45
C VAL A 191 -2.52 -13.66 -11.83
N LEU A 192 -3.66 -13.01 -12.13
CA LEU A 192 -3.94 -12.34 -13.40
C LEU A 192 -3.07 -11.09 -13.60
N GLY A 193 -3.03 -10.21 -12.61
CA GLY A 193 -2.26 -8.96 -12.61
C GLY A 193 -1.63 -8.71 -11.24
N MET A 194 -0.89 -7.61 -11.09
CA MET A 194 -0.12 -7.31 -9.88
C MET A 194 0.90 -8.42 -9.53
N ARG A 195 1.33 -9.18 -10.53
CA ARG A 195 2.19 -10.36 -10.34
C ARG A 195 3.52 -10.03 -9.68
N GLY A 196 4.11 -8.87 -10.04
CA GLY A 196 5.39 -8.40 -9.50
C GLY A 196 5.35 -7.98 -8.02
N THR A 197 4.20 -8.03 -7.33
CA THR A 197 4.11 -7.75 -5.89
C THR A 197 4.65 -8.87 -5.03
N GLY A 198 4.68 -10.12 -5.55
CA GLY A 198 5.06 -11.30 -4.76
C GLY A 198 4.22 -11.43 -3.48
N SER A 199 2.88 -11.20 -3.58
CA SER A 199 1.99 -11.22 -2.41
C SER A 199 1.66 -12.66 -2.01
N LYS A 200 2.71 -13.44 -1.76
CA LYS A 200 2.66 -14.85 -1.39
C LYS A 200 1.99 -15.05 -0.04
N SER A 201 1.52 -16.26 0.21
CA SER A 201 0.99 -16.65 1.52
C SER A 201 2.11 -16.94 2.51
N VAL A 202 1.80 -16.79 3.80
CA VAL A 202 2.69 -17.15 4.91
C VAL A 202 1.97 -18.07 5.87
N LYS A 203 2.72 -19.00 6.49
CA LYS A 203 2.20 -19.99 7.43
C LYS A 203 3.02 -19.97 8.71
N VAL A 204 2.34 -20.10 9.85
CA VAL A 204 2.91 -20.24 11.18
C VAL A 204 2.12 -21.30 11.94
N GLU A 205 2.82 -22.14 12.71
CA GLU A 205 2.23 -23.17 13.58
C GLU A 205 2.79 -23.05 14.99
N ASP A 206 1.91 -22.91 15.99
CA ASP A 206 2.20 -22.91 17.44
C ASP A 206 3.40 -22.05 17.87
N LEU A 207 3.56 -20.87 17.28
CA LEU A 207 4.65 -19.96 17.56
C LEU A 207 4.34 -19.09 18.76
N PHE A 208 5.28 -19.04 19.72
CA PHE A 208 5.23 -18.08 20.82
C PHE A 208 5.68 -16.70 20.36
N VAL A 209 4.84 -15.68 20.59
CA VAL A 209 5.14 -14.26 20.35
C VAL A 209 5.07 -13.50 21.67
N PRO A 210 6.16 -12.84 22.11
CA PRO A 210 6.18 -12.05 23.33
C PRO A 210 5.15 -10.88 23.26
N GLU A 211 4.58 -10.51 24.38
CA GLU A 211 3.53 -9.48 24.44
C GLU A 211 3.93 -8.13 23.82
N TYR A 212 5.18 -7.71 23.99
CA TYR A 212 5.70 -6.45 23.44
C TYR A 212 5.81 -6.47 21.88
N ARG A 213 5.76 -7.64 21.24
CA ARG A 213 5.66 -7.81 19.77
C ARG A 213 4.22 -7.96 19.27
N ALA A 214 3.22 -7.86 20.14
CA ALA A 214 1.80 -8.08 19.82
C ALA A 214 0.99 -6.79 20.00
N LEU A 215 0.94 -5.94 18.98
CA LEU A 215 0.19 -4.69 19.00
C LEU A 215 -1.32 -4.94 19.00
N GLY A 216 -2.07 -4.27 19.89
CA GLY A 216 -3.53 -4.34 19.91
C GLY A 216 -4.14 -3.70 18.65
N MET A 217 -4.96 -4.45 17.90
CA MET A 217 -5.53 -3.94 16.65
C MET A 217 -6.61 -2.86 16.84
N LEU A 218 -7.18 -2.72 18.04
CA LEU A 218 -8.10 -1.60 18.35
C LEU A 218 -7.41 -0.23 18.21
N LEU A 219 -6.07 -0.19 18.29
CA LEU A 219 -5.28 1.01 18.00
C LEU A 219 -5.37 1.46 16.52
N ALA A 220 -5.85 0.60 15.63
CA ALA A 220 -6.17 0.99 14.26
C ALA A 220 -7.22 2.10 14.15
N ARG A 221 -8.00 2.34 15.22
CA ARG A 221 -8.95 3.46 15.32
C ARG A 221 -8.30 4.83 15.36
N GLY A 222 -6.98 4.88 15.60
CA GLY A 222 -6.22 6.11 15.83
C GLY A 222 -6.29 6.59 17.28
N GLY A 223 -5.56 7.63 17.58
CA GLY A 223 -5.47 8.22 18.91
C GLY A 223 -4.04 8.29 19.45
N ALA A 224 -3.87 8.88 20.62
CA ALA A 224 -2.55 9.15 21.19
C ALA A 224 -2.04 8.06 22.14
N ASP A 225 -2.89 7.10 22.52
CA ASP A 225 -2.56 6.06 23.49
C ASP A 225 -2.14 4.76 22.78
N PHE A 226 -0.83 4.63 22.54
CA PHE A 226 -0.22 3.43 21.96
C PHE A 226 1.15 3.16 22.61
N PRO A 227 1.63 1.91 22.63
CA PRO A 227 2.85 1.53 23.33
C PRO A 227 4.09 2.38 22.97
N GLY A 228 4.26 2.73 21.71
CA GLY A 228 5.35 3.55 21.19
C GLY A 228 5.17 5.07 21.34
N ALA A 229 4.09 5.56 21.98
CA ALA A 229 3.73 6.98 21.99
C ALA A 229 4.83 7.93 22.52
N LYS A 230 5.59 7.49 23.53
CA LYS A 230 6.68 8.30 24.11
C LYS A 230 7.85 8.48 23.14
N SER A 231 8.14 7.47 22.33
CA SER A 231 9.26 7.46 21.41
C SER A 231 8.87 7.89 19.98
N SER A 232 7.57 8.02 19.71
CA SER A 232 6.99 8.45 18.44
C SER A 232 5.95 9.56 18.67
N PRO A 233 6.36 10.76 19.10
CA PRO A 233 5.45 11.83 19.54
C PRO A 233 4.75 12.56 18.40
N ASN A 234 5.17 12.36 17.14
CA ASN A 234 4.62 13.06 15.99
C ASN A 234 3.11 12.79 15.84
N PRO A 235 2.27 13.82 15.69
CA PRO A 235 0.81 13.67 15.55
C PRO A 235 0.38 12.72 14.44
N HIS A 236 1.13 12.55 13.38
CA HIS A 236 0.76 11.65 12.28
C HIS A 236 0.62 10.17 12.73
N TYR A 237 1.25 9.74 13.83
CA TYR A 237 1.06 8.40 14.40
C TYR A 237 -0.32 8.20 15.05
N ARG A 238 -1.10 9.27 15.23
CA ARG A 238 -2.47 9.24 15.76
C ARG A 238 -3.54 9.00 14.69
N ILE A 239 -3.14 9.01 13.41
CA ILE A 239 -4.04 8.80 12.27
C ILE A 239 -4.60 7.37 12.32
N PRO A 240 -5.95 7.18 12.12
CA PRO A 240 -6.53 5.85 12.14
C PRO A 240 -6.16 5.06 10.89
N LEU A 241 -5.62 3.86 11.05
CA LEU A 241 -5.50 2.90 9.95
C LEU A 241 -6.89 2.47 9.44
N SER A 242 -7.86 2.31 10.35
CA SER A 242 -9.25 2.07 9.98
C SER A 242 -9.83 3.31 9.29
N GLY A 243 -10.24 3.14 8.05
CA GLY A 243 -10.73 4.24 7.21
C GLY A 243 -9.68 4.82 6.26
N LEU A 244 -8.39 4.82 6.61
CA LEU A 244 -7.33 5.46 5.81
C LEU A 244 -6.25 4.49 5.32
N GLY A 245 -6.15 3.27 5.87
CA GLY A 245 -5.10 2.31 5.45
C GLY A 245 -5.11 1.99 3.96
N SER A 246 -6.28 1.97 3.33
CA SER A 246 -6.41 1.72 1.89
C SER A 246 -5.87 2.87 1.02
N HIS A 247 -5.75 4.11 1.54
CA HIS A 247 -5.23 5.23 0.77
C HIS A 247 -3.77 5.06 0.37
N CYS A 248 -2.95 4.42 1.22
CA CYS A 248 -1.54 4.19 0.89
C CYS A 248 -1.37 3.29 -0.34
N ILE A 249 -2.18 2.23 -0.45
CA ILE A 249 -2.13 1.32 -1.60
C ILE A 249 -2.90 1.85 -2.82
N ALA A 250 -3.86 2.78 -2.64
CA ALA A 250 -4.55 3.47 -3.73
C ALA A 250 -3.58 4.31 -4.59
N GLY A 251 -2.45 4.76 -4.02
CA GLY A 251 -1.41 5.43 -4.78
C GLY A 251 -0.90 4.61 -5.97
N ALA A 252 -0.82 3.28 -5.84
CA ALA A 252 -0.46 2.40 -6.96
C ALA A 252 -1.50 2.42 -8.08
N ALA A 253 -2.81 2.48 -7.77
CA ALA A 253 -3.89 2.57 -8.75
C ALA A 253 -3.87 3.90 -9.50
N VAL A 254 -3.72 5.02 -8.77
CA VAL A 254 -3.62 6.36 -9.37
C VAL A 254 -2.37 6.44 -10.26
N GLY A 255 -1.22 5.95 -9.77
CA GLY A 255 0.02 5.92 -10.56
C GLY A 255 -0.10 5.07 -11.82
N ASN A 256 -0.76 3.90 -11.75
CA ASN A 256 -1.04 3.05 -12.89
C ASN A 256 -1.90 3.76 -13.95
N ALA A 257 -2.94 4.48 -13.53
CA ALA A 257 -3.82 5.24 -14.43
C ALA A 257 -3.05 6.41 -15.08
N LEU A 258 -2.27 7.18 -14.33
CA LEU A 258 -1.41 8.25 -14.86
C LEU A 258 -0.37 7.69 -15.84
N GLY A 259 0.26 6.56 -15.51
CA GLY A 259 1.19 5.86 -16.41
C GLY A 259 0.52 5.41 -17.71
N ALA A 260 -0.72 4.93 -17.64
CA ALA A 260 -1.51 4.56 -18.82
C ALA A 260 -1.81 5.78 -19.73
N VAL A 261 -2.16 6.92 -19.12
CA VAL A 261 -2.36 8.19 -19.86
C VAL A 261 -1.07 8.61 -20.58
N GLU A 262 0.06 8.62 -19.88
CA GLU A 262 1.36 9.01 -20.45
C GLU A 262 1.80 8.10 -21.61
N LEU A 263 1.72 6.78 -21.41
CA LEU A 263 2.09 5.80 -22.44
C LEU A 263 1.16 5.87 -23.66
N THR A 264 -0.15 6.06 -23.44
CA THR A 264 -1.11 6.24 -24.54
C THR A 264 -0.84 7.53 -25.29
N ALA A 265 -0.64 8.65 -24.59
CA ALA A 265 -0.33 9.93 -25.22
C ALA A 265 0.96 9.86 -26.07
N ALA A 266 2.00 9.22 -25.55
CA ALA A 266 3.24 9.02 -26.31
C ALA A 266 3.00 8.17 -27.57
N ALA A 267 2.31 7.04 -27.44
CA ALA A 267 2.00 6.16 -28.56
C ALA A 267 1.13 6.82 -29.64
N VAL A 268 0.11 7.58 -29.25
CA VAL A 268 -0.85 8.22 -30.15
C VAL A 268 -0.19 9.35 -30.97
N ARG A 269 0.81 10.04 -30.43
CA ARG A 269 1.54 11.10 -31.15
C ARG A 269 2.15 10.62 -32.46
N GLU A 270 2.65 9.39 -32.49
CA GLU A 270 3.38 8.80 -33.61
C GLU A 270 2.53 7.83 -34.45
N ARG A 271 1.37 7.41 -33.95
CA ARG A 271 0.56 6.35 -34.56
C ARG A 271 -0.38 6.90 -35.64
N SER A 272 -0.45 6.15 -36.76
CA SER A 272 -1.46 6.33 -37.80
C SER A 272 -2.39 5.12 -37.86
N THR A 273 -3.58 5.30 -38.43
CA THR A 273 -4.53 4.22 -38.68
C THR A 273 -4.02 3.28 -39.78
N SER A 274 -4.30 1.99 -39.66
CA SER A 274 -3.80 0.96 -40.58
C SER A 274 -4.39 1.07 -42.00
N TYR A 275 -5.64 1.55 -42.14
CA TYR A 275 -6.35 1.58 -43.40
C TYR A 275 -6.28 2.91 -44.14
N THR A 276 -6.22 4.03 -43.41
CA THR A 276 -6.32 5.36 -44.00
C THR A 276 -5.02 6.17 -43.86
N ALA A 277 -4.03 5.65 -43.14
CA ALA A 277 -2.81 6.35 -42.77
C ALA A 277 -3.04 7.71 -42.05
N ALA A 278 -4.26 8.01 -41.59
CA ALA A 278 -4.57 9.22 -40.88
C ALA A 278 -3.96 9.20 -39.48
N ARG A 279 -3.43 10.33 -39.02
CA ARG A 279 -2.78 10.46 -37.70
C ARG A 279 -3.79 10.36 -36.58
N MET A 280 -3.61 9.40 -35.67
CA MET A 280 -4.56 9.15 -34.58
C MET A 280 -4.76 10.37 -33.66
N ARG A 281 -3.72 11.18 -33.44
CA ARG A 281 -3.79 12.39 -32.61
C ARG A 281 -4.75 13.47 -33.16
N GLU A 282 -5.13 13.40 -34.44
CA GLU A 282 -6.00 14.37 -35.10
C GLU A 282 -7.50 14.01 -34.93
N PHE A 283 -7.80 12.81 -34.46
CA PHE A 283 -9.19 12.39 -34.24
C PHE A 283 -9.73 12.96 -32.93
N GLN A 284 -10.80 13.74 -32.98
CA GLN A 284 -11.48 14.29 -31.80
C GLN A 284 -11.88 13.21 -30.79
N ALA A 285 -12.35 12.05 -31.27
CA ALA A 285 -12.72 10.93 -30.41
C ALA A 285 -11.52 10.39 -29.58
N VAL A 286 -10.30 10.41 -30.11
CA VAL A 286 -9.08 10.04 -29.40
C VAL A 286 -8.71 11.09 -28.35
N GLN A 287 -8.77 12.37 -28.75
CA GLN A 287 -8.49 13.52 -27.87
C GLN A 287 -9.43 13.51 -26.64
N LEU A 288 -10.74 13.33 -26.86
CA LEU A 288 -11.74 13.29 -25.77
C LEU A 288 -11.52 12.11 -24.81
N ARG A 289 -11.16 10.93 -25.33
CA ARG A 289 -10.89 9.76 -24.49
C ARG A 289 -9.64 9.93 -23.62
N VAL A 290 -8.56 10.47 -24.19
CA VAL A 290 -7.34 10.77 -23.43
C VAL A 290 -7.61 11.84 -22.37
N ALA A 291 -8.34 12.90 -22.71
CA ALA A 291 -8.74 13.94 -21.76
C ALA A 291 -9.62 13.40 -20.64
N ALA A 292 -10.61 12.55 -20.94
CA ALA A 292 -11.48 11.95 -19.94
C ALA A 292 -10.71 11.00 -19.00
N ALA A 293 -9.78 10.20 -19.54
CA ALA A 293 -8.92 9.32 -18.71
C ALA A 293 -8.00 10.13 -17.79
N GLY A 294 -7.39 11.21 -18.30
CA GLY A 294 -6.57 12.12 -17.49
C GLY A 294 -7.39 12.77 -16.37
N ALA A 295 -8.58 13.32 -16.68
CA ALA A 295 -9.45 13.93 -15.70
C ALA A 295 -9.88 12.95 -14.58
N ARG A 296 -10.16 11.68 -14.90
CA ARG A 296 -10.46 10.64 -13.90
C ARG A 296 -9.28 10.39 -12.97
N ALA A 297 -8.07 10.22 -13.52
CA ALA A 297 -6.86 9.97 -12.73
C ALA A 297 -6.52 11.16 -11.81
N ASP A 298 -6.62 12.39 -12.34
CA ASP A 298 -6.39 13.61 -11.55
C ASP A 298 -7.43 13.78 -10.44
N THR A 299 -8.72 13.51 -10.73
CA THR A 299 -9.80 13.56 -9.73
C THR A 299 -9.56 12.52 -8.62
N ALA A 300 -9.18 11.30 -8.98
CA ALA A 300 -8.86 10.25 -8.01
C ALA A 300 -7.72 10.69 -7.07
N ARG A 301 -6.64 11.27 -7.63
CA ARG A 301 -5.52 11.81 -6.83
C ARG A 301 -5.99 12.93 -5.90
N LEU A 302 -6.77 13.88 -6.39
CA LEU A 302 -7.27 15.02 -5.59
C LEU A 302 -8.15 14.56 -4.43
N VAL A 303 -9.06 13.61 -4.65
CA VAL A 303 -9.95 13.07 -3.62
C VAL A 303 -9.14 12.39 -2.51
N CYS A 304 -8.25 11.46 -2.85
CA CYS A 304 -7.42 10.78 -1.86
C CYS A 304 -6.49 11.74 -1.11
N ARG A 305 -5.89 12.69 -1.81
CA ARG A 305 -5.04 13.72 -1.22
C ARG A 305 -5.79 14.59 -0.21
N ASN A 306 -7.00 15.01 -0.55
CA ASN A 306 -7.84 15.82 0.35
C ASN A 306 -8.19 15.06 1.64
N ASP A 307 -8.58 13.79 1.53
CA ASP A 307 -8.87 12.94 2.69
C ASP A 307 -7.68 12.82 3.64
N LEU A 308 -6.47 12.66 3.09
CA LEU A 308 -5.25 12.53 3.89
C LEU A 308 -4.84 13.84 4.57
N LEU A 309 -4.97 14.98 3.90
CA LEU A 309 -4.72 16.30 4.49
C LEU A 309 -5.71 16.61 5.62
N GLU A 310 -6.99 16.28 5.42
CA GLU A 310 -8.01 16.42 6.46
C GLU A 310 -7.71 15.52 7.66
N ALA A 311 -7.36 14.25 7.42
CA ALA A 311 -7.02 13.31 8.49
C ALA A 311 -5.80 13.77 9.30
N GLN A 312 -4.80 14.37 8.64
CA GLN A 312 -3.65 14.96 9.31
C GLN A 312 -4.04 16.15 10.18
N ALA A 313 -4.86 17.07 9.67
CA ALA A 313 -5.37 18.20 10.45
C ALA A 313 -6.19 17.74 11.67
N ILE A 314 -6.98 16.68 11.52
CA ILE A 314 -7.71 16.04 12.63
C ILE A 314 -6.72 15.51 13.68
N ALA A 315 -5.69 14.78 13.28
CA ALA A 315 -4.68 14.24 14.20
C ALA A 315 -3.89 15.34 14.93
N GLU A 316 -3.53 16.43 14.24
CA GLU A 316 -2.87 17.61 14.80
C GLU A 316 -3.74 18.35 15.82
N SER A 317 -5.07 18.39 15.61
CA SER A 317 -6.01 18.97 16.56
C SER A 317 -6.18 18.17 17.86
N GLY A 318 -5.64 16.93 17.91
CA GLY A 318 -5.71 16.05 19.07
C GLY A 318 -7.03 15.26 19.20
N ARG A 319 -8.01 15.47 18.30
CA ARG A 319 -9.24 14.68 18.28
C ARG A 319 -9.11 13.40 17.44
N ALA A 320 -9.96 12.44 17.67
CA ALA A 320 -10.14 11.29 16.77
C ALA A 320 -11.16 11.64 15.66
N PRO A 321 -11.05 11.04 14.45
CA PRO A 321 -12.09 11.14 13.43
C PRO A 321 -13.39 10.51 13.90
N THR A 322 -14.52 11.13 13.54
CA THR A 322 -15.86 10.57 13.78
C THR A 322 -16.09 9.33 12.91
N LEU A 323 -17.13 8.55 13.23
CA LEU A 323 -17.53 7.42 12.40
C LEU A 323 -17.88 7.87 10.97
N GLU A 324 -18.61 8.97 10.84
CA GLU A 324 -18.99 9.52 9.52
C GLU A 324 -17.77 9.92 8.68
N GLU A 325 -16.78 10.58 9.28
CA GLU A 325 -15.51 10.92 8.60
C GLU A 325 -14.78 9.66 8.12
N LYS A 326 -14.66 8.63 8.96
CA LYS A 326 -14.05 7.35 8.59
C LYS A 326 -14.79 6.65 7.44
N LEU A 327 -16.12 6.62 7.49
CA LEU A 327 -16.94 6.02 6.44
C LEU A 327 -16.83 6.81 5.13
N ARG A 328 -16.76 8.12 5.20
CA ARG A 328 -16.54 8.99 4.03
C ARG A 328 -15.18 8.73 3.39
N PHE A 329 -14.09 8.63 4.16
CA PHE A 329 -12.77 8.28 3.66
C PHE A 329 -12.77 6.92 2.95
N LYS A 330 -13.43 5.92 3.53
CA LYS A 330 -13.57 4.58 2.92
C LYS A 330 -14.33 4.62 1.60
N ARG A 331 -15.45 5.33 1.52
CA ARG A 331 -16.22 5.55 0.30
C ARG A 331 -15.36 6.26 -0.76
N ASN A 332 -14.66 7.32 -0.38
CA ASN A 332 -13.89 8.16 -1.28
C ASN A 332 -12.75 7.40 -1.95
N VAL A 333 -11.99 6.60 -1.20
CA VAL A 333 -10.89 5.82 -1.79
C VAL A 333 -11.40 4.73 -2.72
N ALA A 334 -12.53 4.08 -2.42
CA ALA A 334 -13.14 3.10 -3.33
C ALA A 334 -13.60 3.76 -4.64
N TRP A 335 -14.24 4.94 -4.56
CA TRP A 335 -14.62 5.73 -5.72
C TRP A 335 -13.40 6.13 -6.55
N ALA A 336 -12.34 6.63 -5.92
CA ALA A 336 -11.12 7.05 -6.59
C ALA A 336 -10.45 5.90 -7.38
N VAL A 337 -10.37 4.70 -6.80
CA VAL A 337 -9.81 3.54 -7.51
C VAL A 337 -10.73 3.09 -8.66
N GLY A 338 -12.04 3.17 -8.50
CA GLY A 338 -13.01 2.96 -9.60
C GLY A 338 -12.74 3.89 -10.78
N LEU A 339 -12.54 5.19 -10.54
CA LEU A 339 -12.18 6.15 -11.58
C LEU A 339 -10.86 5.80 -12.29
N CYS A 340 -9.86 5.29 -11.54
CA CYS A 340 -8.60 4.84 -12.12
C CYS A 340 -8.79 3.63 -13.04
N THR A 341 -9.61 2.66 -12.67
CA THR A 341 -9.93 1.50 -13.48
C THR A 341 -10.65 1.91 -14.77
N GLU A 342 -11.67 2.77 -14.68
CA GLU A 342 -12.39 3.33 -15.86
C GLU A 342 -11.45 4.12 -16.81
N ALA A 343 -10.48 4.85 -16.26
CA ALA A 343 -9.48 5.54 -17.06
C ALA A 343 -8.65 4.55 -17.89
N VAL A 344 -8.15 3.49 -17.25
CA VAL A 344 -7.36 2.45 -17.93
C VAL A 344 -8.20 1.68 -18.93
N ASP A 345 -9.47 1.34 -18.63
CA ASP A 345 -10.39 0.68 -19.56
C ASP A 345 -10.61 1.50 -20.84
N THR A 346 -10.82 2.81 -20.66
CA THR A 346 -10.98 3.75 -21.79
C THR A 346 -9.77 3.74 -22.72
N LEU A 347 -8.56 3.74 -22.13
CA LEU A 347 -7.30 3.75 -22.88
C LEU A 347 -6.97 2.39 -23.50
N HIS A 348 -7.25 1.30 -22.79
CA HIS A 348 -7.06 -0.07 -23.31
C HIS A 348 -7.97 -0.32 -24.53
N ALA A 349 -9.25 0.10 -24.48
CA ALA A 349 -10.17 0.00 -25.61
C ALA A 349 -9.65 0.76 -26.86
N MET A 350 -8.91 1.86 -26.67
CA MET A 350 -8.26 2.60 -27.77
C MET A 350 -7.06 1.88 -28.38
N ALA A 351 -6.41 1.00 -27.65
CA ALA A 351 -5.29 0.21 -28.15
C ALA A 351 -5.73 -0.79 -29.25
N GLY A 352 -7.03 -1.16 -29.25
CA GLY A 352 -7.61 -2.14 -30.16
C GLY A 352 -6.92 -3.50 -30.04
N ALA A 353 -6.81 -4.24 -31.14
CA ALA A 353 -6.17 -5.57 -31.15
C ALA A 353 -4.71 -5.57 -30.63
N ASN A 354 -4.01 -4.45 -30.70
CA ASN A 354 -2.67 -4.35 -30.16
C ASN A 354 -2.64 -4.38 -28.62
N GLY A 355 -3.74 -4.05 -27.96
CA GLY A 355 -3.85 -4.03 -26.51
C GLY A 355 -3.71 -5.39 -25.84
N ILE A 356 -3.76 -6.51 -26.58
CA ILE A 356 -3.68 -7.87 -26.06
C ILE A 356 -2.26 -8.47 -26.10
N TYR A 357 -1.35 -7.89 -26.88
CA TYR A 357 0.02 -8.43 -27.02
C TYR A 357 0.90 -8.10 -25.83
N ASP A 358 1.68 -9.06 -25.32
CA ASP A 358 2.60 -8.88 -24.18
C ASP A 358 3.66 -7.79 -24.43
N ARG A 359 4.07 -7.59 -25.69
CA ARG A 359 5.01 -6.53 -26.08
C ARG A 359 4.48 -5.10 -25.85
N TYR A 360 3.16 -4.92 -25.71
CA TYR A 360 2.57 -3.61 -25.45
C TYR A 360 2.19 -3.48 -23.96
N PRO A 361 2.71 -2.47 -23.25
CA PRO A 361 2.50 -2.31 -21.80
C PRO A 361 1.03 -2.20 -21.40
N MET A 362 0.14 -1.74 -22.29
CA MET A 362 -1.26 -1.45 -21.97
C MET A 362 -2.01 -2.68 -21.43
N GLN A 363 -1.76 -3.89 -21.96
CA GLN A 363 -2.42 -5.11 -21.46
C GLN A 363 -2.02 -5.39 -19.99
N ARG A 364 -0.78 -5.09 -19.57
CA ARG A 364 -0.36 -5.24 -18.18
C ARG A 364 -1.02 -4.19 -17.31
N LEU A 365 -1.03 -2.92 -17.71
CA LEU A 365 -1.69 -1.83 -16.98
C LEU A 365 -3.17 -2.11 -16.77
N PHE A 366 -3.84 -2.70 -17.78
CA PHE A 366 -5.22 -3.14 -17.70
C PHE A 366 -5.41 -4.27 -16.67
N ARG A 367 -4.61 -5.34 -16.74
CA ARG A 367 -4.68 -6.45 -15.76
C ARG A 367 -4.36 -5.98 -14.34
N ASP A 368 -3.38 -5.10 -14.20
CA ASP A 368 -3.00 -4.52 -12.91
C ASP A 368 -4.13 -3.65 -12.34
N ALA A 369 -4.79 -2.81 -13.14
CA ALA A 369 -5.92 -1.99 -12.70
C ALA A 369 -7.08 -2.83 -12.15
N HIS A 370 -7.46 -3.89 -12.86
CA HIS A 370 -8.54 -4.79 -12.40
C HIS A 370 -8.14 -5.63 -11.19
N SER A 371 -6.88 -6.04 -11.09
CA SER A 371 -6.38 -6.76 -9.92
C SER A 371 -6.29 -5.86 -8.68
N LEU A 372 -5.88 -4.61 -8.84
CA LEU A 372 -5.92 -3.59 -7.78
C LEU A 372 -7.34 -3.35 -7.29
N GLY A 373 -8.28 -3.12 -8.22
CA GLY A 373 -9.69 -2.87 -7.92
C GLY A 373 -10.39 -4.00 -7.16
N GLY A 374 -9.87 -5.23 -7.26
CA GLY A 374 -10.37 -6.39 -6.51
C GLY A 374 -10.07 -6.39 -5.01
N HIS A 375 -9.23 -5.49 -4.51
CA HIS A 375 -8.92 -5.41 -3.08
C HIS A 375 -10.16 -4.95 -2.28
N ILE A 376 -10.42 -5.59 -1.11
CA ILE A 376 -11.60 -5.30 -0.28
C ILE A 376 -11.73 -3.83 0.09
N GLY A 377 -10.62 -3.12 0.31
CA GLY A 377 -10.59 -1.68 0.59
C GLY A 377 -11.07 -0.80 -0.56
N PHE A 378 -11.24 -1.35 -1.76
CA PHE A 378 -11.71 -0.67 -2.97
C PHE A 378 -13.04 -1.20 -3.49
N SER A 379 -13.61 -2.24 -2.84
CA SER A 379 -14.94 -2.75 -3.15
C SER A 379 -15.98 -1.67 -2.87
N TRP A 380 -16.61 -1.15 -3.94
CA TRP A 380 -17.58 -0.08 -3.83
C TRP A 380 -18.72 -0.43 -2.85
N ASP A 381 -19.32 -1.60 -3.01
CA ASP A 381 -20.45 -2.02 -2.19
C ASP A 381 -20.06 -2.12 -0.70
N ALA A 382 -18.90 -2.70 -0.41
CA ALA A 382 -18.42 -2.88 0.95
C ALA A 382 -18.02 -1.56 1.63
N GLN A 383 -17.49 -0.60 0.87
CA GLN A 383 -16.96 0.65 1.43
C GLN A 383 -17.96 1.80 1.40
N ALA A 384 -18.89 1.84 0.43
CA ALA A 384 -19.86 2.93 0.26
C ALA A 384 -21.19 2.67 0.97
N ALA A 385 -21.67 1.43 1.04
CA ALA A 385 -22.95 1.11 1.65
C ALA A 385 -23.08 1.56 3.12
N PRO A 386 -22.06 1.37 4.01
CA PRO A 386 -22.13 1.87 5.37
C PRO A 386 -22.29 3.40 5.46
N TRP A 387 -21.59 4.15 4.62
CA TRP A 387 -21.75 5.60 4.56
C TRP A 387 -23.15 6.00 4.10
N GLY A 388 -23.67 5.34 3.06
CA GLY A 388 -25.02 5.56 2.56
C GLY A 388 -26.09 5.28 3.62
N LEU A 389 -25.96 4.17 4.36
CA LEU A 389 -26.86 3.79 5.44
C LEU A 389 -26.93 4.87 6.52
N VAL A 390 -25.78 5.33 7.03
CA VAL A 390 -25.70 6.37 8.06
C VAL A 390 -26.25 7.71 7.55
N THR A 391 -25.94 8.08 6.30
CA THR A 391 -26.45 9.31 5.67
C THR A 391 -27.98 9.32 5.54
N LEU A 392 -28.58 8.15 5.35
CA LEU A 392 -30.05 7.96 5.29
C LEU A 392 -30.69 7.80 6.68
N GLY A 393 -29.93 7.98 7.78
CA GLY A 393 -30.44 7.89 9.15
C GLY A 393 -30.55 6.46 9.70
N GLY A 394 -29.95 5.48 9.03
CA GLY A 394 -29.91 4.11 9.51
C GLY A 394 -28.78 3.86 10.53
N ASP A 395 -28.99 2.90 11.42
CA ASP A 395 -28.00 2.48 12.41
C ASP A 395 -26.96 1.56 11.78
N TYR A 396 -25.68 1.93 11.91
CA TYR A 396 -24.54 1.11 11.47
C TYR A 396 -23.76 0.55 12.65
N ALA A 397 -23.79 -0.77 12.80
CA ALA A 397 -22.96 -1.48 13.76
C ALA A 397 -21.52 -1.55 13.25
N ALA A 398 -20.69 -0.58 13.64
CA ALA A 398 -19.29 -0.53 13.24
C ALA A 398 -18.53 -1.75 13.79
N PRO A 399 -17.70 -2.41 12.95
CA PRO A 399 -16.82 -3.47 13.44
C PRO A 399 -15.83 -2.91 14.48
N PRO A 400 -15.33 -3.75 15.41
CA PRO A 400 -14.49 -3.29 16.52
C PRO A 400 -13.27 -2.46 16.14
N MET A 401 -12.74 -2.65 14.94
CA MET A 401 -11.54 -1.96 14.46
C MET A 401 -11.81 -0.65 13.70
N LEU A 402 -13.05 -0.27 13.46
CA LEU A 402 -13.41 0.96 12.74
C LEU A 402 -13.54 2.18 13.66
#